data_29da720574f3335ce55ea32cfe87beac
#
_entry.id   29da720574f3335ce55ea32cfe87beac
#
_cell.length_a   1.000
_cell.length_b   1.000
_cell.length_c   1.000
_cell.angle_alpha   90.00
_cell.angle_beta   90.00
_cell.angle_gamma   90.00
#
_symmetry.space_group_name_H-M   'P 1'
#
loop_
_entity.id
_entity.type
_entity.pdbx_description
1 polymer ?
#
loop_
_entity_poly.entity_id
_entity_poly.type
_entity_poly.pdbx_seq_one_letter_code
_entity_poly.pdbx_strand_id
1 'polypeptide(L)'
;MRIREKVLKCSEVNFLCVHKKLRSKRLAPVLIKEITRRCYVEGTFQAVYTVGSLLPTPVSTCRYFHRAIDWEKLYDVGFSPLPHGSTKMRQITRYKLPDTTSTPGLREIEAKDVDAALDLLKRYLERMDMAQVFDKTEFEHWICPKEKPKEQVVWSYVVEDPDTHKITDYFSFYNLESTVIGNKKHNTIKAAYLFYYASETAFQKDELKYKTRLNSLTKDALILAKKASQFSV
;
A
#
# COMPACT_ATOMS: atom_id res chain seq x y z
N MET A 1 1.25 0.68 -18.25
CA MET A 1 2.22 -0.18 -17.52
C MET A 1 3.44 -0.42 -18.39
N ARG A 2 4.63 -0.27 -17.84
CA ARG A 2 5.89 -0.62 -18.51
C ARG A 2 6.27 -2.07 -18.14
N ILE A 3 6.65 -2.83 -19.15
CA ILE A 3 7.22 -4.17 -18.99
C ILE A 3 8.54 -4.16 -19.76
N ARG A 4 9.66 -4.13 -19.04
CA ARG A 4 10.99 -3.88 -19.57
C ARG A 4 10.99 -2.64 -20.48
N GLU A 5 11.27 -2.79 -21.77
CA GLU A 5 11.35 -1.69 -22.75
C GLU A 5 9.99 -1.30 -23.37
N LYS A 6 8.92 -2.06 -23.09
CA LYS A 6 7.62 -1.85 -23.73
C LYS A 6 6.63 -1.22 -22.79
N VAL A 7 5.94 -0.19 -23.26
CA VAL A 7 4.79 0.40 -22.55
C VAL A 7 3.51 -0.13 -23.17
N LEU A 8 2.66 -0.73 -22.33
CA LEU A 8 1.38 -1.29 -22.72
C LEU A 8 0.25 -0.55 -22.02
N LYS A 9 -0.83 -0.26 -22.76
CA LYS A 9 -2.10 0.18 -22.18
C LYS A 9 -2.79 -1.03 -21.55
N CYS A 10 -2.94 -1.02 -20.22
CA CYS A 10 -3.52 -2.11 -19.46
C CYS A 10 -4.57 -1.58 -18.49
N SER A 11 -5.59 -2.39 -18.23
CA SER A 11 -6.51 -2.17 -17.11
C SER A 11 -5.99 -2.89 -15.88
N GLU A 12 -5.99 -2.21 -14.75
CA GLU A 12 -5.75 -2.84 -13.46
C GLU A 12 -7.07 -3.20 -12.81
N VAL A 13 -7.24 -4.48 -12.44
CA VAL A 13 -8.46 -4.96 -11.79
C VAL A 13 -8.21 -5.09 -10.30
N ASN A 14 -8.75 -4.13 -9.54
CA ASN A 14 -8.64 -4.07 -8.09
C ASN A 14 -10.01 -4.18 -7.42
N PHE A 15 -10.03 -4.62 -6.17
CA PHE A 15 -11.19 -4.60 -5.27
C PHE A 15 -12.45 -5.26 -5.85
N LEU A 16 -12.31 -6.33 -6.66
CA LEU A 16 -13.45 -7.10 -7.12
C LEU A 16 -14.16 -7.73 -5.91
N CYS A 17 -15.36 -7.27 -5.61
CA CYS A 17 -16.14 -7.78 -4.50
C CYS A 17 -17.62 -7.94 -4.88
N VAL A 18 -18.27 -8.91 -4.24
CA VAL A 18 -19.72 -9.14 -4.35
C VAL A 18 -20.31 -9.05 -2.97
N HIS A 19 -21.34 -8.23 -2.81
CA HIS A 19 -22.05 -8.06 -1.55
C HIS A 19 -22.51 -9.42 -0.99
N LYS A 20 -22.35 -9.63 0.32
CA LYS A 20 -22.56 -10.94 0.96
C LYS A 20 -23.93 -11.59 0.67
N LYS A 21 -25.00 -10.81 0.59
CA LYS A 21 -26.37 -11.27 0.24
C LYS A 21 -26.52 -11.72 -1.22
N LEU A 22 -25.58 -11.34 -2.09
CA LEU A 22 -25.58 -11.65 -3.52
C LEU A 22 -24.56 -12.72 -3.91
N ARG A 23 -23.79 -13.24 -2.95
CA ARG A 23 -22.86 -14.35 -3.17
C ARG A 23 -23.61 -15.62 -3.56
N SER A 24 -22.91 -16.56 -4.18
CA SER A 24 -23.45 -17.83 -4.70
C SER A 24 -24.47 -17.68 -5.87
N LYS A 25 -24.69 -16.46 -6.36
CA LYS A 25 -25.55 -16.16 -7.53
C LYS A 25 -24.75 -16.01 -8.83
N ARG A 26 -23.49 -16.43 -8.87
CA ARG A 26 -22.60 -16.35 -10.03
C ARG A 26 -22.42 -14.94 -10.60
N LEU A 27 -22.44 -13.90 -9.76
CA LEU A 27 -22.32 -12.50 -10.21
C LEU A 27 -20.89 -12.07 -10.50
N ALA A 28 -19.88 -12.68 -9.89
CA ALA A 28 -18.48 -12.33 -10.16
C ALA A 28 -18.11 -12.49 -11.66
N PRO A 29 -18.46 -13.58 -12.36
CA PRO A 29 -18.26 -13.67 -13.82
C PRO A 29 -18.99 -12.59 -14.61
N VAL A 30 -20.16 -12.16 -14.17
CA VAL A 30 -20.92 -11.09 -14.83
C VAL A 30 -20.20 -9.75 -14.69
N LEU A 31 -19.71 -9.43 -13.48
CA LEU A 31 -18.92 -8.22 -13.24
C LEU A 31 -17.63 -8.21 -14.08
N ILE A 32 -16.92 -9.34 -14.15
CA ILE A 32 -15.71 -9.47 -14.97
C ILE A 32 -16.05 -9.21 -16.45
N LYS A 33 -17.09 -9.81 -16.98
CA LYS A 33 -17.51 -9.61 -18.37
C LYS A 33 -17.88 -8.14 -18.64
N GLU A 34 -18.59 -7.48 -17.75
CA GLU A 34 -18.94 -6.07 -17.92
C GLU A 34 -17.72 -5.14 -17.88
N ILE A 35 -16.79 -5.36 -16.95
CA ILE A 35 -15.53 -4.61 -16.94
C ILE A 35 -14.71 -4.85 -18.20
N THR A 36 -14.61 -6.09 -18.66
CA THR A 36 -13.94 -6.45 -19.92
C THR A 36 -14.58 -5.71 -21.10
N ARG A 37 -15.92 -5.67 -21.18
CA ARG A 37 -16.64 -4.94 -22.22
C ARG A 37 -16.29 -3.46 -22.20
N ARG A 38 -16.28 -2.82 -21.03
CA ARG A 38 -15.92 -1.39 -20.89
C ARG A 38 -14.46 -1.13 -21.29
N CYS A 39 -13.53 -1.97 -20.88
CA CYS A 39 -12.13 -1.87 -21.30
C CYS A 39 -11.98 -1.97 -22.82
N TYR A 40 -12.72 -2.84 -23.46
CA TYR A 40 -12.70 -2.99 -24.93
C TYR A 40 -13.24 -1.75 -25.64
N VAL A 41 -14.29 -1.14 -25.13
CA VAL A 41 -14.82 0.14 -25.67
C VAL A 41 -13.75 1.24 -25.60
N GLU A 42 -12.93 1.24 -24.56
CA GLU A 42 -11.80 2.18 -24.40
C GLU A 42 -10.53 1.75 -25.14
N GLY A 43 -10.59 0.69 -25.96
CA GLY A 43 -9.44 0.17 -26.71
C GLY A 43 -8.35 -0.46 -25.84
N THR A 44 -8.72 -0.98 -24.66
CA THR A 44 -7.78 -1.65 -23.76
C THR A 44 -8.06 -3.15 -23.73
N PHE A 45 -7.10 -3.94 -24.20
CA PHE A 45 -7.25 -5.39 -24.39
C PHE A 45 -6.42 -6.24 -23.43
N GLN A 46 -5.56 -5.61 -22.62
CA GLN A 46 -4.77 -6.26 -21.59
C GLN A 46 -5.24 -5.84 -20.21
N ALA A 47 -5.23 -6.77 -19.28
CA ALA A 47 -5.53 -6.51 -17.88
C ALA A 47 -4.51 -7.18 -16.98
N VAL A 48 -4.24 -6.56 -15.84
CA VAL A 48 -3.45 -7.14 -14.76
C VAL A 48 -4.30 -7.20 -13.49
N TYR A 49 -4.16 -8.28 -12.76
CA TYR A 49 -4.83 -8.49 -11.48
C TYR A 49 -4.00 -9.35 -10.56
N THR A 50 -4.30 -9.28 -9.27
CA THR A 50 -3.70 -10.15 -8.26
C THR A 50 -4.76 -11.07 -7.64
N VAL A 51 -4.37 -12.26 -7.26
CA VAL A 51 -5.25 -13.25 -6.61
C VAL A 51 -4.48 -14.01 -5.55
N GLY A 52 -5.16 -14.39 -4.46
CA GLY A 52 -4.56 -15.13 -3.34
C GLY A 52 -4.28 -16.61 -3.62
N SER A 53 -4.67 -17.13 -4.78
CA SER A 53 -4.41 -18.51 -5.19
C SER A 53 -3.38 -18.58 -6.30
N LEU A 54 -2.58 -19.65 -6.32
CA LEU A 54 -1.60 -19.85 -7.37
C LEU A 54 -2.30 -20.10 -8.71
N LEU A 55 -1.96 -19.27 -9.70
CA LEU A 55 -2.41 -19.44 -11.08
C LEU A 55 -1.49 -20.40 -11.84
N PRO A 56 -1.98 -21.10 -12.89
CA PRO A 56 -1.15 -22.03 -13.68
C PRO A 56 0.05 -21.35 -14.35
N THR A 57 -0.10 -20.13 -14.83
CA THR A 57 0.95 -19.36 -15.51
C THR A 57 0.98 -17.91 -14.99
N PRO A 58 1.45 -17.68 -13.75
CA PRO A 58 1.52 -16.33 -13.22
C PRO A 58 2.63 -15.54 -13.90
N VAL A 59 2.43 -14.25 -14.14
CA VAL A 59 3.48 -13.34 -14.60
C VAL A 59 4.53 -13.16 -13.50
N SER A 60 4.08 -13.06 -12.24
CA SER A 60 4.94 -12.99 -11.08
C SER A 60 4.19 -13.50 -9.84
N THR A 61 4.94 -13.89 -8.84
CA THR A 61 4.40 -14.25 -7.52
C THR A 61 5.04 -13.35 -6.47
N CYS A 62 4.23 -12.91 -5.50
CA CYS A 62 4.70 -12.12 -4.38
C CYS A 62 4.29 -12.75 -3.05
N ARG A 63 4.99 -12.37 -1.99
CA ARG A 63 4.67 -12.77 -0.63
C ARG A 63 4.21 -11.53 0.15
N TYR A 64 3.04 -11.64 0.76
CA TYR A 64 2.56 -10.61 1.69
C TYR A 64 3.15 -10.81 3.07
N PHE A 65 3.62 -9.72 3.67
CA PHE A 65 4.09 -9.67 5.04
C PHE A 65 3.18 -8.74 5.84
N HIS A 66 2.81 -9.19 7.03
CA HIS A 66 1.97 -8.42 7.94
C HIS A 66 2.75 -8.01 9.17
N ARG A 67 2.59 -6.77 9.58
CA ARG A 67 3.12 -6.24 10.84
C ARG A 67 1.96 -5.79 11.71
N ALA A 68 1.70 -6.51 12.80
CA ALA A 68 0.67 -6.13 13.74
C ALA A 68 0.96 -4.74 14.33
N ILE A 69 -0.03 -3.85 14.27
CA ILE A 69 -0.04 -2.53 14.93
C ILE A 69 -0.79 -2.66 16.24
N ASP A 70 -1.96 -3.30 16.22
CA ASP A 70 -2.74 -3.70 17.40
C ASP A 70 -2.84 -5.23 17.45
N TRP A 71 -1.82 -5.85 18.06
CA TRP A 71 -1.76 -7.31 18.13
C TRP A 71 -2.87 -7.90 18.99
N GLU A 72 -3.33 -7.21 20.05
CA GLU A 72 -4.38 -7.72 20.92
C GLU A 72 -5.71 -7.87 20.16
N LYS A 73 -6.10 -6.85 19.41
CA LYS A 73 -7.27 -6.90 18.54
C LYS A 73 -7.17 -8.00 17.49
N LEU A 74 -5.99 -8.15 16.85
CA LEU A 74 -5.75 -9.20 15.85
C LEU A 74 -5.82 -10.61 16.47
N TYR A 75 -5.40 -10.78 17.70
CA TYR A 75 -5.57 -12.02 18.44
C TYR A 75 -7.05 -12.29 18.76
N ASP A 76 -7.78 -11.31 19.26
CA ASP A 76 -9.19 -11.41 19.63
C ASP A 76 -10.10 -11.81 18.43
N VAL A 77 -9.73 -11.40 17.23
CA VAL A 77 -10.46 -11.75 15.99
C VAL A 77 -9.95 -13.01 15.30
N GLY A 78 -8.93 -13.67 15.85
CA GLY A 78 -8.37 -14.90 15.30
C GLY A 78 -7.44 -14.72 14.10
N PHE A 79 -7.01 -13.47 13.82
CA PHE A 79 -6.07 -13.19 12.73
C PHE A 79 -4.63 -13.56 13.11
N SER A 80 -4.20 -13.26 14.34
CA SER A 80 -2.87 -13.55 14.84
C SER A 80 -2.93 -14.61 15.94
N PRO A 81 -2.28 -15.76 15.79
CA PRO A 81 -2.21 -16.76 16.85
C PRO A 81 -1.27 -16.34 17.98
N LEU A 82 -1.51 -16.85 19.19
CA LEU A 82 -0.54 -16.76 20.28
C LEU A 82 0.55 -17.82 20.05
N PRO A 83 1.83 -17.42 19.89
CA PRO A 83 2.90 -18.38 19.71
C PRO A 83 3.07 -19.29 20.94
N HIS A 84 3.42 -20.57 20.70
CA HIS A 84 3.71 -21.52 21.79
C HIS A 84 4.79 -20.97 22.71
N GLY A 85 4.59 -21.10 24.02
CA GLY A 85 5.53 -20.60 25.03
C GLY A 85 5.56 -19.07 25.20
N SER A 86 4.60 -18.35 24.64
CA SER A 86 4.48 -16.90 24.80
C SER A 86 3.21 -16.51 25.58
N THR A 87 3.16 -15.29 26.07
CA THR A 87 2.00 -14.70 26.75
C THR A 87 1.44 -13.53 25.93
N LYS A 88 0.17 -13.20 26.12
CA LYS A 88 -0.45 -12.02 25.48
C LYS A 88 0.36 -10.74 25.76
N MET A 89 0.74 -10.52 27.03
CA MET A 89 1.48 -9.32 27.42
C MET A 89 2.84 -9.24 26.71
N ARG A 90 3.54 -10.38 26.57
CA ARG A 90 4.82 -10.41 25.84
C ARG A 90 4.64 -10.06 24.36
N GLN A 91 3.54 -10.50 23.72
CA GLN A 91 3.26 -10.14 22.33
C GLN A 91 2.88 -8.66 22.21
N ILE A 92 2.02 -8.13 23.06
CA ILE A 92 1.67 -6.70 23.09
C ILE A 92 2.94 -5.84 23.21
N THR A 93 3.82 -6.18 24.14
CA THR A 93 5.11 -5.47 24.31
C THR A 93 6.00 -5.58 23.09
N ARG A 94 6.09 -6.77 22.48
CA ARG A 94 6.90 -7.01 21.25
C ARG A 94 6.44 -6.14 20.07
N TYR A 95 5.13 -5.93 19.94
CA TYR A 95 4.54 -5.19 18.83
C TYR A 95 4.35 -3.70 19.12
N LYS A 96 4.70 -3.25 20.34
CA LYS A 96 4.61 -1.83 20.69
C LYS A 96 5.46 -0.97 19.76
N LEU A 97 4.86 0.09 19.24
CA LEU A 97 5.52 1.10 18.40
C LEU A 97 5.84 2.34 19.25
N PRO A 98 6.92 3.07 18.93
CA PRO A 98 7.13 4.41 19.46
C PRO A 98 5.96 5.36 19.14
N ASP A 99 5.85 6.44 19.89
CA ASP A 99 4.79 7.43 19.68
C ASP A 99 5.19 8.53 18.69
N THR A 100 6.50 8.66 18.40
CA THR A 100 7.05 9.69 17.49
C THR A 100 7.89 9.07 16.39
N THR A 101 7.81 9.65 15.20
CA THR A 101 8.68 9.33 14.06
C THR A 101 10.10 9.80 14.32
N SER A 102 11.07 9.15 13.70
CA SER A 102 12.49 9.42 13.93
C SER A 102 13.23 10.06 12.74
N THR A 103 12.63 10.05 11.55
CA THR A 103 13.24 10.61 10.33
C THR A 103 13.09 12.13 10.30
N PRO A 104 14.20 12.90 10.32
CA PRO A 104 14.15 14.35 10.18
C PRO A 104 13.53 14.75 8.82
N GLY A 105 12.76 15.83 8.80
CA GLY A 105 12.12 16.34 7.59
C GLY A 105 10.94 15.51 7.06
N LEU A 106 10.50 14.50 7.80
CA LEU A 106 9.33 13.70 7.43
C LEU A 106 8.04 14.49 7.69
N ARG A 107 7.22 14.66 6.65
CA ARG A 107 5.93 15.37 6.69
C ARG A 107 4.94 14.83 5.66
N GLU A 108 3.67 15.21 5.78
CA GLU A 108 2.70 14.94 4.72
C GLU A 108 3.13 15.61 3.40
N ILE A 109 2.77 14.98 2.29
CA ILE A 109 2.98 15.54 0.95
C ILE A 109 2.07 16.74 0.73
N GLU A 110 2.59 17.77 0.09
CA GLU A 110 1.86 18.97 -0.31
C GLU A 110 1.87 19.11 -1.85
N ALA A 111 0.99 19.95 -2.39
CA ALA A 111 0.91 20.16 -3.84
C ALA A 111 2.25 20.61 -4.50
N LYS A 112 3.07 21.34 -3.75
CA LYS A 112 4.41 21.78 -4.20
C LYS A 112 5.38 20.63 -4.39
N ASP A 113 5.17 19.50 -3.73
CA ASP A 113 6.08 18.34 -3.73
C ASP A 113 5.80 17.37 -4.87
N VAL A 114 4.64 17.50 -5.51
CA VAL A 114 4.13 16.52 -6.50
C VAL A 114 5.15 16.24 -7.60
N ASP A 115 5.75 17.28 -8.19
CA ASP A 115 6.69 17.10 -9.28
C ASP A 115 7.97 16.38 -8.83
N ALA A 116 8.50 16.75 -7.66
CA ALA A 116 9.71 16.13 -7.11
C ALA A 116 9.46 14.67 -6.66
N ALA A 117 8.32 14.42 -6.01
CA ALA A 117 7.95 13.07 -5.57
C ALA A 117 7.66 12.15 -6.76
N LEU A 118 7.00 12.66 -7.80
CA LEU A 118 6.73 11.92 -9.03
C LEU A 118 8.03 11.58 -9.79
N ASP A 119 8.96 12.54 -9.91
CA ASP A 119 10.26 12.29 -10.52
C ASP A 119 11.03 11.20 -9.77
N LEU A 120 11.11 11.32 -8.44
CA LEU A 120 11.75 10.33 -7.61
C LEU A 120 11.09 8.94 -7.77
N LEU A 121 9.76 8.87 -7.79
CA LEU A 121 9.05 7.61 -7.97
C LEU A 121 9.29 7.02 -9.36
N LYS A 122 9.26 7.80 -10.43
CA LYS A 122 9.55 7.34 -11.80
C LYS A 122 10.93 6.71 -11.88
N ARG A 123 11.97 7.41 -11.44
CA ARG A 123 13.35 6.89 -11.40
C ARG A 123 13.46 5.63 -10.56
N TYR A 124 12.74 5.56 -9.44
CA TYR A 124 12.72 4.38 -8.59
C TYR A 124 12.07 3.18 -9.28
N LEU A 125 10.94 3.37 -9.95
CA LEU A 125 10.22 2.33 -10.67
C LEU A 125 10.95 1.84 -11.94
N GLU A 126 11.82 2.66 -12.53
CA GLU A 126 12.67 2.22 -13.66
C GLU A 126 13.58 1.04 -13.31
N ARG A 127 13.89 0.84 -12.04
CA ARG A 127 14.67 -0.30 -11.56
C ARG A 127 13.91 -1.64 -11.60
N MET A 128 12.60 -1.61 -11.83
CA MET A 128 11.75 -2.80 -11.86
C MET A 128 11.50 -3.21 -13.31
N ASP A 129 11.45 -4.53 -13.59
CA ASP A 129 11.11 -5.04 -14.92
C ASP A 129 9.65 -4.75 -15.31
N MET A 130 8.77 -4.63 -14.33
CA MET A 130 7.36 -4.31 -14.52
C MET A 130 6.93 -3.25 -13.52
N ALA A 131 6.41 -2.15 -14.02
CA ALA A 131 5.96 -1.04 -13.20
C ALA A 131 4.83 -0.24 -13.87
N GLN A 132 4.01 0.41 -13.05
CA GLN A 132 3.05 1.40 -13.53
C GLN A 132 3.78 2.63 -14.07
N VAL A 133 3.25 3.22 -15.12
CA VAL A 133 3.73 4.50 -15.65
C VAL A 133 2.75 5.57 -15.21
N PHE A 134 3.18 6.42 -14.31
CA PHE A 134 2.37 7.53 -13.82
C PHE A 134 2.57 8.77 -14.69
N ASP A 135 1.48 9.41 -15.09
CA ASP A 135 1.48 10.82 -15.44
C ASP A 135 1.22 11.69 -14.18
N LYS A 136 1.33 13.00 -14.32
CA LYS A 136 1.14 13.93 -13.21
C LYS A 136 -0.29 13.93 -12.69
N THR A 137 -1.27 13.86 -13.57
CA THR A 137 -2.69 13.89 -13.22
C THR A 137 -3.08 12.64 -12.44
N GLU A 138 -2.60 11.48 -12.89
CA GLU A 138 -2.83 10.21 -12.20
C GLU A 138 -2.14 10.17 -10.83
N PHE A 139 -0.90 10.66 -10.75
CA PHE A 139 -0.18 10.74 -9.47
C PHE A 139 -0.88 11.69 -8.49
N GLU A 140 -1.28 12.89 -8.93
CA GLU A 140 -2.04 13.84 -8.10
C GLU A 140 -3.34 13.20 -7.60
N HIS A 141 -4.08 12.53 -8.48
CA HIS A 141 -5.35 11.89 -8.12
C HIS A 141 -5.21 10.86 -7.01
N TRP A 142 -4.21 9.99 -7.10
CA TRP A 142 -4.03 8.89 -6.15
C TRP A 142 -3.30 9.31 -4.88
N ILE A 143 -2.33 10.20 -4.98
CA ILE A 143 -1.31 10.44 -3.95
C ILE A 143 -1.52 11.77 -3.22
N CYS A 144 -1.89 12.81 -3.94
CA CYS A 144 -2.05 14.17 -3.39
C CYS A 144 -3.29 14.84 -4.00
N PRO A 145 -4.52 14.35 -3.70
CA PRO A 145 -5.71 14.93 -4.28
C PRO A 145 -5.87 16.40 -3.85
N LYS A 146 -6.23 17.26 -4.80
CA LYS A 146 -6.41 18.71 -4.58
C LYS A 146 -7.44 19.01 -3.51
N GLU A 147 -8.50 18.22 -3.46
CA GLU A 147 -9.53 18.29 -2.41
C GLU A 147 -9.38 17.07 -1.51
N LYS A 148 -9.13 17.30 -0.21
CA LYS A 148 -9.10 16.21 0.75
C LYS A 148 -10.50 15.60 0.83
N PRO A 149 -10.67 14.29 0.53
CA PRO A 149 -11.97 13.65 0.63
C PRO A 149 -12.47 13.67 2.08
N LYS A 150 -13.79 13.65 2.27
CA LYS A 150 -14.40 13.57 3.62
C LYS A 150 -13.88 12.39 4.42
N GLU A 151 -13.60 11.26 3.72
CA GLU A 151 -12.99 10.08 4.28
C GLU A 151 -11.66 9.85 3.57
N GLN A 152 -10.56 10.07 4.25
CA GLN A 152 -9.23 9.85 3.70
C GLN A 152 -8.97 8.34 3.58
N VAL A 153 -8.54 7.91 2.40
CA VAL A 153 -8.23 6.51 2.10
C VAL A 153 -6.73 6.31 1.90
N VAL A 154 -6.03 7.29 1.34
CA VAL A 154 -4.59 7.25 1.08
C VAL A 154 -3.89 8.30 1.91
N TRP A 155 -2.79 7.91 2.53
CA TRP A 155 -1.86 8.79 3.26
C TRP A 155 -0.52 8.76 2.58
N SER A 156 0.01 9.92 2.30
CA SER A 156 1.27 10.10 1.55
C SER A 156 2.20 11.05 2.28
N TYR A 157 3.45 10.66 2.35
CA TYR A 157 4.47 11.36 3.10
C TYR A 157 5.75 11.51 2.27
N VAL A 158 6.43 12.61 2.49
CA VAL A 158 7.74 12.90 1.90
C VAL A 158 8.75 13.19 3.00
N VAL A 159 10.00 12.96 2.69
CA VAL A 159 11.11 13.46 3.51
C VAL A 159 11.79 14.58 2.75
N GLU A 160 11.72 15.77 3.31
CA GLU A 160 12.44 16.93 2.83
C GLU A 160 13.76 17.05 3.61
N ASP A 161 14.86 17.08 2.87
CA ASP A 161 16.18 17.31 3.48
C ASP A 161 16.22 18.72 4.06
N PRO A 162 16.52 18.90 5.36
CA PRO A 162 16.43 20.19 6.03
C PRO A 162 17.42 21.24 5.51
N ASP A 163 18.54 20.83 4.92
CA ASP A 163 19.59 21.74 4.45
C ASP A 163 19.38 22.12 2.98
N THR A 164 18.99 21.14 2.15
CA THR A 164 18.89 21.35 0.68
C THR A 164 17.46 21.57 0.19
N HIS A 165 16.45 21.35 1.05
CA HIS A 165 15.02 21.37 0.72
C HIS A 165 14.59 20.43 -0.42
N LYS A 166 15.41 19.41 -0.71
CA LYS A 166 15.10 18.40 -1.71
C LYS A 166 14.29 17.26 -1.10
N ILE A 167 13.35 16.73 -1.87
CA ILE A 167 12.63 15.51 -1.51
C ILE A 167 13.58 14.33 -1.74
N THR A 168 13.92 13.65 -0.65
CA THR A 168 14.84 12.51 -0.65
C THR A 168 14.13 11.16 -0.58
N ASP A 169 12.93 11.14 0.00
CA ASP A 169 12.14 9.93 0.12
C ASP A 169 10.64 10.25 -0.01
N TYR A 170 9.92 9.23 -0.43
CA TYR A 170 8.48 9.26 -0.56
C TYR A 170 7.92 7.88 -0.14
N PHE A 171 6.83 7.86 0.58
CA PHE A 171 6.04 6.65 0.79
C PHE A 171 4.56 6.97 0.98
N SER A 172 3.73 5.99 0.64
CA SER A 172 2.28 6.07 0.83
C SER A 172 1.73 4.74 1.32
N PHE A 173 0.58 4.79 1.96
CA PHE A 173 -0.21 3.61 2.31
C PHE A 173 -1.70 3.94 2.19
N TYR A 174 -2.51 2.90 1.98
CA TYR A 174 -3.95 3.05 1.87
C TYR A 174 -4.69 2.15 2.86
N ASN A 175 -5.90 2.55 3.22
CA ASN A 175 -6.78 1.80 4.11
C ASN A 175 -7.55 0.72 3.35
N LEU A 176 -7.52 -0.50 3.86
CA LEU A 176 -8.40 -1.56 3.44
C LEU A 176 -9.12 -2.13 4.67
N GLU A 177 -10.44 -1.97 4.69
CA GLU A 177 -11.27 -2.47 5.78
C GLU A 177 -11.80 -3.88 5.47
N SER A 178 -11.74 -4.74 6.47
CA SER A 178 -12.30 -6.10 6.41
C SER A 178 -13.33 -6.29 7.52
N THR A 179 -14.50 -6.79 7.16
CA THR A 179 -15.53 -7.15 8.13
C THR A 179 -15.16 -8.44 8.85
N VAL A 180 -15.20 -8.42 10.17
CA VAL A 180 -15.01 -9.61 11.01
C VAL A 180 -16.35 -10.33 11.18
N ILE A 181 -16.38 -11.61 10.80
CA ILE A 181 -17.58 -12.43 10.88
C ILE A 181 -17.55 -13.24 12.17
N GLY A 182 -18.65 -13.19 12.94
CA GLY A 182 -18.82 -14.02 14.14
C GLY A 182 -18.10 -13.56 15.40
N ASN A 183 -17.44 -12.38 15.39
CA ASN A 183 -16.86 -11.81 16.59
C ASN A 183 -17.80 -10.78 17.24
N LYS A 184 -18.00 -10.89 18.56
CA LYS A 184 -18.91 -10.01 19.30
C LYS A 184 -18.27 -8.68 19.73
N LYS A 185 -16.93 -8.65 19.82
CA LYS A 185 -16.17 -7.51 20.34
C LYS A 185 -15.73 -6.56 19.23
N HIS A 186 -15.38 -7.09 18.07
CA HIS A 186 -14.83 -6.34 16.96
C HIS A 186 -15.54 -6.68 15.65
N ASN A 187 -16.01 -5.65 14.95
CA ASN A 187 -16.75 -5.80 13.69
C ASN A 187 -15.86 -5.59 12.47
N THR A 188 -14.72 -4.88 12.63
CA THR A 188 -13.86 -4.46 11.51
C THR A 188 -12.40 -4.55 11.89
N ILE A 189 -11.59 -4.96 10.91
CA ILE A 189 -10.13 -4.80 10.93
C ILE A 189 -9.79 -3.75 9.87
N LYS A 190 -8.95 -2.77 10.23
CA LYS A 190 -8.37 -1.80 9.31
C LYS A 190 -6.92 -2.19 9.05
N ALA A 191 -6.56 -2.35 7.79
CA ALA A 191 -5.21 -2.67 7.37
C ALA A 191 -4.62 -1.52 6.55
N ALA A 192 -3.40 -1.08 6.92
CA ALA A 192 -2.62 -0.16 6.13
C ALA A 192 -1.77 -0.93 5.12
N TYR A 193 -2.12 -0.84 3.85
CA TYR A 193 -1.34 -1.43 2.76
C TYR A 193 -0.30 -0.44 2.28
N LEU A 194 0.97 -0.83 2.33
CA LEU A 194 2.03 -0.05 1.70
C LEU A 194 1.74 0.04 0.20
N PHE A 195 1.66 1.27 -0.32
CA PHE A 195 1.25 1.52 -1.69
C PHE A 195 2.48 1.71 -2.58
N TYR A 196 2.98 2.94 -2.68
CA TYR A 196 4.23 3.24 -3.39
C TYR A 196 5.23 3.87 -2.45
N TYR A 197 6.50 3.63 -2.71
CA TYR A 197 7.59 4.27 -2.00
C TYR A 197 8.80 4.43 -2.93
N ALA A 198 9.65 5.40 -2.62
CA ALA A 198 10.90 5.64 -3.32
C ALA A 198 11.90 6.30 -2.36
N SER A 199 13.19 6.11 -2.59
CA SER A 199 14.26 6.71 -1.82
C SER A 199 15.47 7.01 -2.70
N GLU A 200 16.08 8.18 -2.54
CA GLU A 200 17.34 8.55 -3.21
C GLU A 200 18.49 7.61 -2.84
N THR A 201 18.44 6.97 -1.68
CA THR A 201 19.46 6.00 -1.29
C THR A 201 19.48 4.76 -2.19
N ALA A 202 18.40 4.49 -2.92
CA ALA A 202 18.32 3.39 -3.88
C ALA A 202 19.25 3.53 -5.08
N PHE A 203 19.72 4.76 -5.37
CA PHE A 203 20.62 5.07 -6.48
C PHE A 203 22.09 5.12 -6.04
N GLN A 204 22.35 4.98 -4.74
CA GLN A 204 23.68 4.91 -4.19
C GLN A 204 24.19 3.46 -4.23
N LYS A 205 25.50 3.26 -4.44
CA LYS A 205 26.11 1.92 -4.46
C LYS A 205 26.33 1.34 -3.04
N ASP A 206 25.46 1.68 -2.09
CA ASP A 206 25.53 1.26 -0.69
C ASP A 206 24.21 0.57 -0.31
N GLU A 207 24.20 -0.75 -0.47
CA GLU A 207 23.03 -1.59 -0.18
C GLU A 207 22.67 -1.57 1.31
N LEU A 208 23.67 -1.49 2.20
CA LEU A 208 23.43 -1.46 3.65
C LEU A 208 22.74 -0.15 4.05
N LYS A 209 23.20 0.97 3.52
CA LYS A 209 22.58 2.29 3.73
C LYS A 209 21.15 2.31 3.21
N TYR A 210 20.92 1.79 2.01
CA TYR A 210 19.59 1.69 1.43
C TYR A 210 18.64 0.85 2.30
N LYS A 211 19.08 -0.35 2.73
CA LYS A 211 18.29 -1.22 3.61
C LYS A 211 17.99 -0.55 4.96
N THR A 212 18.95 0.12 5.54
CA THR A 212 18.79 0.85 6.82
C THR A 212 17.78 1.98 6.64
N ARG A 213 17.86 2.72 5.53
CA ARG A 213 16.90 3.80 5.22
C ARG A 213 15.48 3.28 5.07
N LEU A 214 15.28 2.21 4.30
CA LEU A 214 13.95 1.60 4.12
C LEU A 214 13.37 1.10 5.44
N ASN A 215 14.18 0.51 6.31
CA ASN A 215 13.73 0.09 7.64
C ASN A 215 13.27 1.27 8.50
N SER A 216 14.00 2.39 8.46
CA SER A 216 13.62 3.62 9.16
C SER A 216 12.30 4.18 8.65
N LEU A 217 12.16 4.33 7.33
CA LEU A 217 10.93 4.81 6.69
C LEU A 217 9.74 3.89 6.98
N THR A 218 9.93 2.57 6.92
CA THR A 218 8.88 1.59 7.24
C THR A 218 8.44 1.70 8.70
N LYS A 219 9.40 1.89 9.63
CA LYS A 219 9.08 2.11 11.04
C LYS A 219 8.25 3.38 11.24
N ASP A 220 8.63 4.46 10.59
CA ASP A 220 7.89 5.73 10.69
C ASP A 220 6.52 5.63 10.01
N ALA A 221 6.40 4.91 8.88
CA ALA A 221 5.11 4.61 8.26
C ALA A 221 4.16 3.84 9.19
N LEU A 222 4.66 2.85 9.94
CA LEU A 222 3.87 2.12 10.94
C LEU A 222 3.38 3.03 12.08
N ILE A 223 4.23 3.96 12.55
CA ILE A 223 3.87 4.94 13.57
C ILE A 223 2.78 5.89 13.07
N LEU A 224 2.92 6.38 11.83
CA LEU A 224 1.94 7.26 11.19
C LEU A 224 0.62 6.52 10.91
N ALA A 225 0.67 5.28 10.44
CA ALA A 225 -0.51 4.45 10.26
C ALA A 225 -1.25 4.25 11.60
N LYS A 226 -0.55 3.95 12.69
CA LYS A 226 -1.15 3.84 14.02
C LYS A 226 -1.90 5.11 14.42
N LYS A 227 -1.36 6.31 14.07
CA LYS A 227 -1.96 7.61 14.39
C LYS A 227 -3.15 7.97 13.47
N ALA A 228 -3.08 7.62 12.20
CA ALA A 228 -4.00 8.13 11.18
C ALA A 228 -5.43 7.62 11.30
N SER A 229 -5.67 6.35 11.61
CA SER A 229 -7.03 5.80 11.62
C SER A 229 -7.23 4.53 12.45
N GLN A 230 -6.47 4.34 13.52
CA GLN A 230 -6.55 3.15 14.38
C GLN A 230 -6.40 1.83 13.58
N PHE A 231 -5.45 1.80 12.66
CA PHE A 231 -5.11 0.57 11.95
C PHE A 231 -4.73 -0.56 12.91
N SER A 232 -5.09 -1.77 12.55
CA SER A 232 -4.78 -2.98 13.33
C SER A 232 -3.61 -3.74 12.75
N VAL A 233 -3.42 -3.62 11.44
CA VAL A 233 -2.35 -4.30 10.68
C VAL A 233 -1.86 -3.42 9.55
#